data_b9f0d0dc99717eafb9edab6aac2b12c4
#
_entry.id   b9f0d0dc99717eafb9edab6aac2b12c4
#
_cell.length_a   1.000
_cell.length_b   1.000
_cell.length_c   1.000
_cell.angle_alpha   90.00
_cell.angle_beta   90.00
_cell.angle_gamma   90.00
#
_symmetry.space_group_name_H-M   'P 1'
#
loop_
_entity.id
_entity.type
_entity.pdbx_description
1 polymer ?
#
loop_
_entity_poly.entity_id
_entity_poly.type
_entity_poly.pdbx_seq_one_letter_code
_entity_poly.pdbx_strand_id
1 'polypeptide(L)'
;MGNYPSTSCGFDPYIFPTFDVEDLPVGLKFSMMLLTDDQSRLCRRLSEIGQEHIFDGWEKLPPDTRRAFGDYLETLDKRLGGIERYIHRMRRLLDRHRAGLSRWNGWDASPPSTSLLKLGEKEFEMAERVGCMKMGNVAFVLNATELGSHVGFNDALAKLEVDLTTDTSYLEYYIQHILAIQKRYGRPNKRVPFCILTSRKTYEPIKNFLSDNEHFGMAPVQIWLLRPSTDVPCFTDYTAKIFVDPDDRTKLPSIANGDGCFHALIHETGLVNEWEKLGIEYLYFFEGANSLAFQALPYMIYASIRDELVLNYLAVPRKPGEKTDAMVKLNANMHEVMVSLEHECLDEVLKICAFTKGDSICDEDGYSPFPASTHTMLVVLETYREVLKRTGGELPTTLMPTPSLEQDQKQFMEPVAAISRLTEISTILRPEQAAQVGITYMEAKFAYAPVRAPNKATTEMTDMPVYCSITAEVALYAFHRTILRSIGCRVEEGDEKEYNGLQLKPNPNLVFHPSFCLTVSDYRDRFQDPPQVYISKRSTMVVRGRSVLITSLHLDGCLSVDCEEGYNVKIRGKLQNGGWEIIPDDPGSTINMRGFKVNRKDKKYIYAGNSLSPCTIM
;
A
#
# COMPACT_ATOMS: atom_id res chain seq x y z
N MET A 1 24.48 28.18 19.76
CA MET A 1 25.08 28.64 18.51
C MET A 1 26.25 27.72 18.20
N GLY A 2 26.01 26.62 17.57
CA GLY A 2 27.00 25.62 17.15
C GLY A 2 27.01 25.59 15.64
N ASN A 3 28.13 26.01 15.06
CA ASN A 3 28.37 26.01 13.63
C ASN A 3 28.18 24.59 13.06
N TYR A 4 27.16 24.42 12.26
CA TYR A 4 27.13 23.33 11.27
C TYR A 4 28.27 23.61 10.27
N PRO A 5 29.14 22.63 9.96
CA PRO A 5 29.98 22.80 8.80
C PRO A 5 29.06 22.88 7.61
N SER A 6 28.97 24.04 7.00
CA SER A 6 28.54 24.20 5.63
C SER A 6 29.39 23.22 4.83
N THR A 7 28.80 22.08 4.41
CA THR A 7 29.34 21.34 3.31
C THR A 7 29.19 22.25 2.10
N SER A 8 30.16 23.16 1.96
CA SER A 8 30.52 23.69 0.68
C SER A 8 30.56 22.49 -0.26
N CYS A 9 29.78 22.53 -1.33
CA CYS A 9 29.99 21.70 -2.49
C CYS A 9 31.44 21.88 -2.90
N GLY A 10 32.33 21.12 -2.27
CA GLY A 10 33.67 20.96 -2.75
C GLY A 10 33.49 20.29 -4.11
N PHE A 11 33.71 21.05 -5.14
CA PHE A 11 34.07 20.48 -6.43
C PHE A 11 35.20 19.51 -6.14
N ASP A 12 34.86 18.23 -6.23
CA ASP A 12 35.86 17.16 -6.23
C ASP A 12 36.75 17.46 -7.45
N PRO A 13 38.05 17.73 -7.29
CA PRO A 13 38.90 18.05 -8.40
C PRO A 13 39.35 16.74 -9.07
N TYR A 14 38.42 15.92 -9.52
CA TYR A 14 38.71 15.01 -10.59
C TYR A 14 38.86 15.88 -11.85
N ILE A 15 40.09 16.27 -12.13
CA ILE A 15 40.51 16.78 -13.43
C ILE A 15 40.16 15.67 -14.41
N PHE A 16 38.97 15.78 -15.02
CA PHE A 16 38.64 14.92 -16.16
C PHE A 16 39.59 15.28 -17.26
N PRO A 17 40.35 14.31 -17.80
CA PRO A 17 41.14 14.56 -18.99
C PRO A 17 40.21 15.09 -20.07
N THR A 18 40.59 16.15 -20.76
CA THR A 18 39.89 16.65 -21.94
C THR A 18 39.95 15.52 -22.99
N PHE A 19 38.84 14.76 -23.03
CA PHE A 19 38.69 13.68 -24.02
C PHE A 19 38.66 14.31 -25.41
N ASP A 20 39.68 14.03 -26.20
CA ASP A 20 39.70 14.38 -27.62
C ASP A 20 38.62 13.56 -28.35
N VAL A 21 38.11 14.07 -29.48
CA VAL A 21 37.13 13.36 -30.31
C VAL A 21 37.67 11.99 -30.75
N GLU A 22 38.97 11.82 -30.75
CA GLU A 22 39.67 10.57 -31.07
C GLU A 22 39.47 9.47 -30.02
N ASP A 23 39.18 9.79 -28.78
CA ASP A 23 39.00 8.84 -27.68
C ASP A 23 37.56 8.32 -27.53
N LEU A 24 36.61 8.85 -28.30
CA LEU A 24 35.24 8.41 -28.25
C LEU A 24 35.03 7.00 -28.87
N PRO A 25 34.05 6.21 -28.37
CA PRO A 25 33.69 4.93 -28.99
C PRO A 25 33.38 5.08 -30.49
N VAL A 26 33.84 4.13 -31.29
CA VAL A 26 33.65 4.16 -32.75
C VAL A 26 32.19 4.36 -33.15
N GLY A 27 31.28 3.64 -32.51
CA GLY A 27 29.85 3.77 -32.77
C GLY A 27 29.32 5.17 -32.49
N LEU A 28 29.84 5.86 -31.48
CA LEU A 28 29.44 7.23 -31.14
C LEU A 28 30.02 8.23 -32.16
N LYS A 29 31.29 8.10 -32.56
CA LYS A 29 31.91 8.96 -33.60
C LYS A 29 31.05 9.00 -34.87
N PHE A 30 30.65 7.83 -35.37
CA PHE A 30 29.81 7.73 -36.57
C PHE A 30 28.38 8.25 -36.39
N SER A 31 27.93 8.40 -35.15
CA SER A 31 26.56 8.81 -34.83
C SER A 31 26.42 10.28 -34.53
N MET A 32 27.51 11.00 -34.21
CA MET A 32 27.50 12.41 -33.83
C MET A 32 26.80 13.32 -34.84
N MET A 33 26.92 13.03 -36.12
CA MET A 33 26.26 13.81 -37.21
C MET A 33 24.76 13.58 -37.31
N LEU A 34 24.24 12.56 -36.62
CA LEU A 34 22.83 12.18 -36.61
C LEU A 34 22.10 12.70 -35.37
N LEU A 35 22.85 13.14 -34.36
CA LEU A 35 22.34 13.61 -33.06
C LEU A 35 22.29 15.14 -33.02
N THR A 36 21.40 15.68 -32.20
CA THR A 36 21.41 17.09 -31.86
C THR A 36 22.65 17.45 -31.04
N ASP A 37 22.96 18.75 -30.93
CA ASP A 37 24.10 19.21 -30.12
C ASP A 37 23.95 18.83 -28.65
N ASP A 38 22.72 18.86 -28.10
CA ASP A 38 22.44 18.45 -26.71
C ASP A 38 22.60 16.96 -26.52
N GLN A 39 22.10 16.14 -27.43
CA GLN A 39 22.28 14.69 -27.41
C GLN A 39 23.76 14.32 -27.58
N SER A 40 24.47 15.01 -28.44
CA SER A 40 25.91 14.80 -28.65
C SER A 40 26.70 15.12 -27.38
N ARG A 41 26.38 16.21 -26.69
CA ARG A 41 26.99 16.56 -25.40
C ARG A 41 26.67 15.50 -24.33
N LEU A 42 25.44 15.06 -24.24
CA LEU A 42 25.02 14.02 -23.29
C LEU A 42 25.77 12.70 -23.53
N CYS A 43 25.85 12.24 -24.77
CA CYS A 43 26.56 11.02 -25.14
C CYS A 43 28.06 11.08 -24.84
N ARG A 44 28.71 12.24 -25.07
CA ARG A 44 30.11 12.45 -24.68
C ARG A 44 30.27 12.32 -23.17
N ARG A 45 29.46 13.02 -22.39
CA ARG A 45 29.50 12.95 -20.92
C ARG A 45 29.30 11.53 -20.40
N LEU A 46 28.37 10.78 -20.98
CA LEU A 46 28.19 9.38 -20.64
C LEU A 46 29.46 8.55 -20.89
N SER A 47 30.15 8.78 -22.01
CA SER A 47 31.45 8.12 -22.28
C SER A 47 32.53 8.53 -21.27
N GLU A 48 32.62 9.84 -20.95
CA GLU A 48 33.59 10.38 -19.98
C GLU A 48 33.44 9.80 -18.58
N ILE A 49 32.20 9.47 -18.18
CA ILE A 49 31.90 8.86 -16.87
C ILE A 49 31.89 7.33 -16.89
N GLY A 50 32.44 6.69 -17.97
CA GLY A 50 32.62 5.26 -18.04
C GLY A 50 31.39 4.47 -18.48
N GLN A 51 30.49 5.10 -19.27
CA GLN A 51 29.33 4.44 -19.86
C GLN A 51 29.51 4.21 -21.38
N GLU A 52 30.75 4.14 -21.86
CA GLU A 52 31.10 3.97 -23.27
C GLU A 52 30.48 2.71 -23.90
N HIS A 53 30.28 1.66 -23.11
CA HIS A 53 29.68 0.39 -23.54
C HIS A 53 28.23 0.51 -24.06
N ILE A 54 27.52 1.58 -23.72
CA ILE A 54 26.17 1.86 -24.24
C ILE A 54 26.21 2.08 -25.75
N PHE A 55 27.34 2.57 -26.26
CA PHE A 55 27.52 2.93 -27.68
C PHE A 55 28.18 1.82 -28.50
N ASP A 56 28.49 0.68 -27.90
CA ASP A 56 29.08 -0.43 -28.60
C ASP A 56 28.16 -0.98 -29.69
N GLY A 57 28.68 -1.11 -30.91
CA GLY A 57 27.91 -1.62 -32.05
C GLY A 57 26.96 -0.62 -32.71
N TRP A 58 26.91 0.63 -32.25
CA TRP A 58 26.07 1.67 -32.86
C TRP A 58 26.38 1.88 -34.36
N GLU A 59 27.63 1.69 -34.80
CA GLU A 59 28.00 1.79 -36.19
C GLU A 59 27.27 0.80 -37.11
N LYS A 60 26.75 -0.30 -36.53
CA LYS A 60 25.99 -1.34 -37.24
C LYS A 60 24.48 -1.07 -37.28
N LEU A 61 23.99 -0.13 -36.47
CA LEU A 61 22.57 0.19 -36.39
C LEU A 61 22.12 1.15 -37.50
N PRO A 62 20.89 1.05 -38.00
CA PRO A 62 20.31 2.02 -38.93
C PRO A 62 20.34 3.45 -38.38
N PRO A 63 20.50 4.49 -39.23
CA PRO A 63 20.52 5.89 -38.78
C PRO A 63 19.32 6.30 -37.95
N ASP A 64 18.12 5.85 -38.33
CA ASP A 64 16.88 6.20 -37.60
C ASP A 64 16.82 5.55 -36.21
N THR A 65 17.33 4.32 -36.08
CA THR A 65 17.45 3.65 -34.77
C THR A 65 18.40 4.40 -33.84
N ARG A 66 19.53 4.91 -34.37
CA ARG A 66 20.49 5.70 -33.59
C ARG A 66 19.91 7.03 -33.13
N ARG A 67 19.12 7.71 -33.99
CA ARG A 67 18.39 8.92 -33.60
C ARG A 67 17.38 8.63 -32.50
N ALA A 68 16.55 7.61 -32.68
CA ALA A 68 15.55 7.21 -31.69
C ALA A 68 16.17 6.88 -30.33
N PHE A 69 17.36 6.25 -30.33
CA PHE A 69 18.07 5.97 -29.08
C PHE A 69 18.69 7.24 -28.46
N GLY A 70 19.13 8.20 -29.26
CA GLY A 70 19.55 9.52 -28.80
C GLY A 70 18.38 10.28 -28.13
N ASP A 71 17.18 10.27 -28.74
CA ASP A 71 15.96 10.85 -28.17
C ASP A 71 15.57 10.15 -26.85
N TYR A 72 15.73 8.83 -26.78
CA TYR A 72 15.49 8.06 -25.57
C TYR A 72 16.46 8.46 -24.44
N LEU A 73 17.77 8.55 -24.70
CA LEU A 73 18.75 8.98 -23.69
C LEU A 73 18.50 10.40 -23.20
N GLU A 74 18.16 11.33 -24.08
CA GLU A 74 17.80 12.69 -23.71
C GLU A 74 16.54 12.73 -22.82
N THR A 75 15.55 11.91 -23.17
CA THR A 75 14.33 11.77 -22.37
C THR A 75 14.63 11.18 -20.98
N LEU A 76 15.51 10.16 -20.93
CA LEU A 76 15.94 9.54 -19.68
C LEU A 76 16.71 10.52 -18.81
N ASP A 77 17.62 11.31 -19.40
CA ASP A 77 18.38 12.36 -18.69
C ASP A 77 17.45 13.37 -18.01
N LYS A 78 16.50 13.90 -18.76
CA LYS A 78 15.50 14.85 -18.23
C LYS A 78 14.69 14.25 -17.10
N ARG A 79 14.26 13.00 -17.25
CA ARG A 79 13.43 12.29 -16.26
C ARG A 79 14.19 11.94 -14.97
N LEU A 80 15.48 11.64 -15.06
CA LEU A 80 16.32 11.34 -13.90
C LEU A 80 16.86 12.60 -13.19
N GLY A 81 16.54 13.79 -13.72
CA GLY A 81 17.12 15.05 -13.22
C GLY A 81 18.63 15.14 -13.47
N GLY A 82 19.10 14.50 -14.54
CA GLY A 82 20.50 14.34 -14.96
C GLY A 82 21.02 12.94 -14.73
N ILE A 83 21.18 12.18 -15.80
CA ILE A 83 21.68 10.80 -15.76
C ILE A 83 23.06 10.69 -15.12
N GLU A 84 23.92 11.68 -15.33
CA GLU A 84 25.24 11.79 -14.72
C GLU A 84 25.14 11.84 -13.19
N ARG A 85 24.29 12.71 -12.64
CA ARG A 85 24.04 12.81 -11.19
C ARG A 85 23.50 11.49 -10.64
N TYR A 86 22.62 10.85 -11.40
CA TYR A 86 22.06 9.56 -11.01
C TYR A 86 23.16 8.50 -10.92
N ILE A 87 24.04 8.38 -11.93
CA ILE A 87 25.17 7.45 -11.93
C ILE A 87 26.13 7.72 -10.77
N HIS A 88 26.49 8.98 -10.50
CA HIS A 88 27.34 9.33 -9.36
C HIS A 88 26.71 8.97 -8.00
N ARG A 89 25.40 9.17 -7.86
CA ARG A 89 24.68 8.72 -6.67
C ARG A 89 24.71 7.22 -6.52
N MET A 90 24.52 6.49 -7.62
CA MET A 90 24.59 5.02 -7.65
C MET A 90 25.96 4.48 -7.29
N ARG A 91 27.04 5.07 -7.81
CA ARG A 91 28.41 4.68 -7.41
C ARG A 91 28.61 4.75 -5.91
N ARG A 92 28.22 5.85 -5.29
CA ARG A 92 28.32 6.00 -3.83
C ARG A 92 27.53 4.96 -3.05
N LEU A 93 26.33 4.59 -3.52
CA LEU A 93 25.54 3.52 -2.91
C LEU A 93 26.19 2.15 -3.08
N LEU A 94 26.68 1.85 -4.27
CA LEU A 94 27.38 0.60 -4.60
C LEU A 94 28.71 0.47 -3.84
N ASP A 95 29.48 1.53 -3.72
CA ASP A 95 30.71 1.56 -2.93
C ASP A 95 30.44 1.27 -1.45
N ARG A 96 29.39 1.87 -0.87
CA ARG A 96 28.96 1.59 0.50
C ARG A 96 28.54 0.12 0.65
N HIS A 97 27.74 -0.40 -0.28
CA HIS A 97 27.31 -1.79 -0.27
C HIS A 97 28.52 -2.74 -0.38
N ARG A 98 29.47 -2.46 -1.29
CA ARG A 98 30.71 -3.21 -1.41
C ARG A 98 31.54 -3.21 -0.13
N ALA A 99 31.54 -2.11 0.61
CA ALA A 99 32.23 -1.99 1.88
C ALA A 99 31.45 -2.64 3.05
N GLY A 100 30.31 -3.28 2.79
CA GLY A 100 29.44 -3.85 3.85
C GLY A 100 28.82 -2.78 4.76
N LEU A 101 28.70 -1.53 4.26
CA LEU A 101 28.18 -0.42 5.03
C LEU A 101 26.68 -0.23 4.76
N SER A 102 25.86 -0.58 5.71
CA SER A 102 24.46 -0.18 5.73
C SER A 102 24.31 1.34 5.89
N ARG A 103 23.21 1.91 5.42
CA ARG A 103 22.87 3.31 5.72
C ARG A 103 22.60 3.57 7.19
N TRP A 104 22.39 2.50 7.94
CA TRP A 104 22.09 2.51 9.37
C TRP A 104 23.32 2.28 10.26
N ASN A 105 24.54 2.19 9.73
CA ASN A 105 25.74 2.12 10.55
C ASN A 105 25.87 3.35 11.45
N GLY A 106 26.07 3.13 12.75
CA GLY A 106 26.17 4.19 13.76
C GLY A 106 24.82 4.69 14.27
N TRP A 107 23.71 3.99 13.94
CA TRP A 107 22.41 4.18 14.56
C TRP A 107 22.18 3.11 15.63
N ASP A 108 21.41 3.44 16.66
CA ASP A 108 20.95 2.51 17.68
C ASP A 108 19.47 2.20 17.46
N ALA A 109 19.13 0.91 17.37
CA ALA A 109 17.75 0.45 17.22
C ALA A 109 17.08 0.29 18.59
N SER A 110 15.83 0.73 18.67
CA SER A 110 14.98 0.51 19.84
C SER A 110 13.53 0.23 19.41
N PRO A 111 12.78 -0.52 20.23
CA PRO A 111 11.35 -0.67 20.00
C PRO A 111 10.63 0.69 20.06
N PRO A 112 9.63 0.91 19.21
CA PRO A 112 8.78 2.09 19.33
C PRO A 112 7.93 2.02 20.62
N SER A 113 7.64 3.19 21.20
CA SER A 113 6.67 3.26 22.30
C SER A 113 5.25 3.05 21.74
N THR A 114 4.55 2.04 22.23
CA THR A 114 3.21 1.68 21.75
C THR A 114 2.27 1.40 22.91
N SER A 115 1.00 1.76 22.75
CA SER A 115 -0.10 1.39 23.63
C SER A 115 -1.19 0.75 22.79
N LEU A 116 -1.53 -0.50 23.07
CA LEU A 116 -2.51 -1.27 22.28
C LEU A 116 -3.93 -0.76 22.56
N LEU A 117 -4.59 -0.26 21.53
CA LEU A 117 -6.02 0.11 21.58
C LEU A 117 -6.89 -1.14 21.47
N LYS A 118 -7.68 -1.43 22.52
CA LYS A 118 -8.53 -2.62 22.59
C LYS A 118 -10.01 -2.25 22.55
N LEU A 119 -10.78 -3.02 21.79
CA LEU A 119 -12.25 -2.89 21.73
C LEU A 119 -12.85 -3.07 23.13
N GLY A 120 -13.80 -2.18 23.48
CA GLY A 120 -14.48 -2.19 24.77
C GLY A 120 -13.85 -1.31 25.84
N GLU A 121 -12.67 -0.77 25.62
CA GLU A 121 -12.05 0.21 26.50
C GLU A 121 -12.64 1.61 26.25
N LYS A 122 -12.70 2.45 27.30
CA LYS A 122 -13.22 3.83 27.17
C LYS A 122 -12.41 4.68 26.19
N GLU A 123 -11.12 4.43 26.10
CA GLU A 123 -10.24 5.13 25.15
C GLU A 123 -10.60 4.79 23.72
N PHE A 124 -10.93 3.53 23.42
CA PHE A 124 -11.37 3.08 22.09
C PHE A 124 -12.64 3.85 21.65
N GLU A 125 -13.64 3.97 22.53
CA GLU A 125 -14.88 4.69 22.21
C GLU A 125 -14.64 6.20 22.04
N MET A 126 -13.76 6.78 22.86
CA MET A 126 -13.39 8.20 22.76
C MET A 126 -12.62 8.46 21.45
N ALA A 127 -11.69 7.58 21.10
CA ALA A 127 -10.89 7.67 19.88
C ALA A 127 -11.79 7.64 18.63
N GLU A 128 -12.76 6.72 18.57
CA GLU A 128 -13.71 6.67 17.48
C GLU A 128 -14.51 7.97 17.37
N ARG A 129 -15.08 8.45 18.48
CA ARG A 129 -15.91 9.66 18.49
C ARG A 129 -15.15 10.90 18.04
N VAL A 130 -13.93 11.12 18.54
CA VAL A 130 -13.10 12.29 18.20
C VAL A 130 -12.56 12.17 16.78
N GLY A 131 -12.06 11.01 16.40
CA GLY A 131 -11.49 10.80 15.08
C GLY A 131 -12.53 10.95 13.95
N CYS A 132 -13.75 10.46 14.18
CA CYS A 132 -14.84 10.60 13.21
C CYS A 132 -15.16 12.05 12.84
N MET A 133 -14.99 12.99 13.75
CA MET A 133 -15.24 14.42 13.45
C MET A 133 -14.32 14.99 12.37
N LYS A 134 -13.18 14.37 12.12
CA LYS A 134 -12.18 14.81 11.14
C LYS A 134 -12.09 13.93 9.90
N MET A 135 -12.81 12.81 9.84
CA MET A 135 -12.74 11.89 8.69
C MET A 135 -13.08 12.55 7.35
N GLY A 136 -13.97 13.55 7.35
CA GLY A 136 -14.31 14.32 6.15
C GLY A 136 -13.23 15.29 5.66
N ASN A 137 -12.16 15.47 6.43
CA ASN A 137 -11.02 16.34 6.09
C ASN A 137 -9.77 15.51 5.67
N VAL A 138 -9.96 14.27 5.22
CA VAL A 138 -8.91 13.35 4.82
C VAL A 138 -8.90 13.22 3.30
N ALA A 139 -7.74 13.30 2.67
CA ALA A 139 -7.54 12.81 1.31
C ALA A 139 -6.98 11.38 1.36
N PHE A 140 -7.57 10.50 0.58
CA PHE A 140 -7.21 9.08 0.53
C PHE A 140 -6.21 8.83 -0.58
N VAL A 141 -5.12 8.13 -0.28
CA VAL A 141 -4.05 7.81 -1.22
C VAL A 141 -3.83 6.30 -1.21
N LEU A 142 -4.33 5.63 -2.24
CA LEU A 142 -4.23 4.19 -2.41
C LEU A 142 -2.96 3.82 -3.16
N ASN A 143 -2.11 2.97 -2.60
CA ASN A 143 -1.02 2.34 -3.33
C ASN A 143 -1.55 1.11 -4.10
N ALA A 144 -1.84 1.28 -5.38
CA ALA A 144 -2.34 0.24 -6.27
C ALA A 144 -1.31 -0.12 -7.38
N THR A 145 -0.03 -0.09 -7.04
CA THR A 145 1.06 -0.36 -7.97
C THR A 145 1.26 -1.83 -8.27
N GLU A 146 0.72 -2.72 -7.44
CA GLU A 146 0.97 -4.16 -7.50
C GLU A 146 0.06 -4.90 -8.48
N LEU A 147 0.67 -5.81 -9.24
CA LEU A 147 -0.04 -6.89 -9.94
C LEU A 147 -0.23 -8.06 -8.98
N GLY A 148 -1.38 -8.72 -9.07
CA GLY A 148 -1.70 -9.89 -8.26
C GLY A 148 -1.00 -11.18 -8.65
N SER A 149 -0.08 -11.19 -9.62
CA SER A 149 0.56 -12.40 -10.12
C SER A 149 1.28 -13.23 -9.04
N HIS A 150 1.88 -12.57 -8.06
CA HIS A 150 2.55 -13.22 -6.92
C HIS A 150 1.57 -13.94 -5.98
N VAL A 151 0.31 -13.54 -5.97
CA VAL A 151 -0.76 -14.21 -5.20
C VAL A 151 -1.65 -15.12 -6.07
N GLY A 152 -1.33 -15.24 -7.38
CA GLY A 152 -2.07 -16.04 -8.35
C GLY A 152 -3.21 -15.31 -9.06
N PHE A 153 -3.29 -13.98 -8.96
CA PHE A 153 -4.29 -13.15 -9.63
C PHE A 153 -3.65 -12.41 -10.82
N ASN A 154 -4.14 -12.60 -12.04
CA ASN A 154 -3.50 -12.12 -13.27
C ASN A 154 -3.93 -10.70 -13.68
N ASP A 155 -4.21 -9.80 -12.73
CA ASP A 155 -4.59 -8.41 -12.98
C ASP A 155 -4.05 -7.50 -11.85
N ALA A 156 -4.37 -6.20 -11.87
CA ALA A 156 -4.06 -5.29 -10.77
C ALA A 156 -4.72 -5.77 -9.47
N LEU A 157 -3.94 -5.88 -8.40
CA LEU A 157 -4.39 -6.49 -7.14
C LEU A 157 -5.63 -5.78 -6.54
N ALA A 158 -5.76 -4.47 -6.76
CA ALA A 158 -6.94 -3.70 -6.33
C ALA A 158 -8.26 -4.10 -7.03
N LYS A 159 -8.21 -4.89 -8.10
CA LYS A 159 -9.40 -5.45 -8.78
C LYS A 159 -9.85 -6.79 -8.21
N LEU A 160 -9.04 -7.41 -7.34
CA LEU A 160 -9.41 -8.64 -6.67
C LEU A 160 -10.67 -8.42 -5.81
N GLU A 161 -11.57 -9.38 -5.74
CA GLU A 161 -12.73 -9.34 -4.86
C GLU A 161 -12.30 -9.40 -3.39
N VAL A 162 -12.90 -8.57 -2.54
CA VAL A 162 -12.72 -8.59 -1.09
C VAL A 162 -13.36 -9.85 -0.50
N ASP A 163 -14.54 -10.19 -1.00
CA ASP A 163 -15.32 -11.36 -0.57
C ASP A 163 -16.16 -11.94 -1.72
N LEU A 164 -16.41 -13.25 -1.66
CA LEU A 164 -17.26 -13.98 -2.62
C LEU A 164 -18.76 -13.91 -2.28
N THR A 165 -19.13 -13.31 -1.15
CA THR A 165 -20.53 -13.14 -0.77
C THR A 165 -21.17 -12.03 -1.59
N THR A 166 -20.44 -10.93 -1.84
CA THR A 166 -20.92 -9.77 -2.59
C THR A 166 -20.24 -9.58 -3.93
N ASP A 167 -19.16 -10.30 -4.21
CA ASP A 167 -18.31 -10.17 -5.40
C ASP A 167 -17.76 -8.72 -5.58
N THR A 168 -17.63 -7.97 -4.48
CA THR A 168 -17.17 -6.58 -4.46
C THR A 168 -15.64 -6.54 -4.56
N SER A 169 -15.09 -5.79 -5.51
CA SER A 169 -13.63 -5.61 -5.64
C SER A 169 -13.05 -4.70 -4.54
N TYR A 170 -11.74 -4.80 -4.24
CA TYR A 170 -11.08 -3.91 -3.30
C TYR A 170 -11.25 -2.44 -3.70
N LEU A 171 -11.10 -2.12 -4.99
CA LEU A 171 -11.24 -0.75 -5.47
C LEU A 171 -12.66 -0.21 -5.26
N GLU A 172 -13.68 -1.00 -5.57
CA GLU A 172 -15.08 -0.66 -5.29
C GLU A 172 -15.31 -0.49 -3.79
N TYR A 173 -14.86 -1.44 -2.98
CA TYR A 173 -14.96 -1.42 -1.52
C TYR A 173 -14.39 -0.13 -0.93
N TYR A 174 -13.22 0.30 -1.38
CA TYR A 174 -12.60 1.55 -0.94
C TYR A 174 -13.38 2.78 -1.37
N ILE A 175 -13.84 2.82 -2.61
CA ILE A 175 -14.68 3.92 -3.12
C ILE A 175 -15.96 4.03 -2.31
N GLN A 176 -16.62 2.93 -2.00
CA GLN A 176 -17.85 2.93 -1.20
C GLN A 176 -17.61 3.44 0.23
N HIS A 177 -16.46 3.13 0.85
CA HIS A 177 -16.06 3.69 2.14
C HIS A 177 -15.84 5.21 2.06
N ILE A 178 -15.10 5.67 1.06
CA ILE A 178 -14.83 7.11 0.87
C ILE A 178 -16.13 7.88 0.63
N LEU A 179 -17.05 7.34 -0.18
CA LEU A 179 -18.36 7.95 -0.42
C LEU A 179 -19.22 7.99 0.85
N ALA A 180 -19.18 6.94 1.67
CA ALA A 180 -19.90 6.91 2.96
C ALA A 180 -19.31 7.93 3.94
N ILE A 181 -17.98 8.06 4.01
CA ILE A 181 -17.28 9.08 4.81
C ILE A 181 -17.65 10.48 4.32
N GLN A 182 -17.56 10.73 3.01
CA GLN A 182 -17.92 12.01 2.41
C GLN A 182 -19.35 12.41 2.75
N LYS A 183 -20.29 11.48 2.62
CA LYS A 183 -21.69 11.74 2.89
C LYS A 183 -21.98 12.04 4.35
N ARG A 184 -21.26 11.39 5.27
CA ARG A 184 -21.52 11.49 6.70
C ARG A 184 -20.74 12.59 7.40
N TYR A 185 -19.49 12.76 7.05
CA TYR A 185 -18.54 13.65 7.71
C TYR A 185 -17.97 14.74 6.79
N GLY A 186 -18.26 14.67 5.49
CA GLY A 186 -17.80 15.65 4.51
C GLY A 186 -18.42 17.02 4.72
N ARG A 187 -17.73 18.05 4.24
CA ARG A 187 -18.25 19.42 4.23
C ARG A 187 -19.27 19.60 3.11
N PRO A 188 -20.32 20.40 3.30
CA PRO A 188 -21.27 20.69 2.23
C PRO A 188 -20.56 21.19 0.97
N ASN A 189 -20.95 20.66 -0.19
CA ASN A 189 -20.41 21.03 -1.50
C ASN A 189 -18.89 20.78 -1.71
N LYS A 190 -18.22 20.06 -0.81
CA LYS A 190 -16.82 19.65 -0.98
C LYS A 190 -16.73 18.14 -1.12
N ARG A 191 -15.91 17.70 -2.07
CA ARG A 191 -15.67 16.28 -2.33
C ARG A 191 -14.38 15.85 -1.64
N VAL A 192 -14.41 14.65 -1.10
CA VAL A 192 -13.24 14.01 -0.49
C VAL A 192 -12.33 13.50 -1.60
N PRO A 193 -11.05 13.91 -1.64
CA PRO A 193 -10.13 13.50 -2.68
C PRO A 193 -9.76 12.01 -2.57
N PHE A 194 -9.64 11.36 -3.73
CA PHE A 194 -9.11 10.01 -3.85
C PHE A 194 -7.99 9.96 -4.89
N CYS A 195 -6.78 9.66 -4.47
CA CYS A 195 -5.60 9.52 -5.30
C CYS A 195 -5.21 8.04 -5.38
N ILE A 196 -5.03 7.52 -6.58
CA ILE A 196 -4.64 6.14 -6.83
C ILE A 196 -3.25 6.15 -7.46
N LEU A 197 -2.28 5.60 -6.74
CA LEU A 197 -0.91 5.44 -7.21
C LEU A 197 -0.83 4.15 -8.03
N THR A 198 -0.39 4.23 -9.27
CA THR A 198 -0.37 3.10 -10.20
C THR A 198 1.02 2.89 -10.78
N SER A 199 1.36 1.66 -11.11
CA SER A 199 2.54 1.34 -11.91
C SER A 199 2.22 1.43 -13.42
N ARG A 200 3.24 1.28 -14.25
CA ARG A 200 3.05 1.17 -15.71
C ARG A 200 2.10 0.01 -16.08
N LYS A 201 2.14 -1.07 -15.31
CA LYS A 201 1.34 -2.29 -15.59
C LYS A 201 -0.08 -2.20 -15.05
N THR A 202 -0.33 -1.45 -13.97
CA THR A 202 -1.66 -1.36 -13.32
C THR A 202 -2.47 -0.15 -13.77
N TYR A 203 -1.86 0.86 -14.42
CA TYR A 203 -2.52 2.10 -14.79
C TYR A 203 -3.72 1.89 -15.74
N GLU A 204 -3.50 1.28 -16.91
CA GLU A 204 -4.60 1.06 -17.87
C GLU A 204 -5.65 0.08 -17.34
N PRO A 205 -5.30 -1.07 -16.71
CA PRO A 205 -6.27 -1.93 -16.06
C PRO A 205 -7.17 -1.21 -15.04
N ILE A 206 -6.61 -0.38 -14.15
CA ILE A 206 -7.38 0.36 -13.15
C ILE A 206 -8.23 1.45 -13.80
N LYS A 207 -7.67 2.21 -14.75
CA LYS A 207 -8.39 3.26 -15.47
C LYS A 207 -9.62 2.72 -16.21
N ASN A 208 -9.44 1.62 -16.95
CA ASN A 208 -10.54 0.98 -17.68
C ASN A 208 -11.57 0.42 -16.70
N PHE A 209 -11.13 -0.24 -15.62
CA PHE A 209 -12.04 -0.78 -14.61
C PHE A 209 -12.90 0.29 -13.93
N LEU A 210 -12.34 1.46 -13.65
CA LEU A 210 -13.10 2.61 -13.15
C LEU A 210 -14.12 3.09 -14.18
N SER A 211 -13.71 3.23 -15.45
CA SER A 211 -14.57 3.70 -16.52
C SER A 211 -15.73 2.74 -16.79
N ASP A 212 -15.43 1.44 -16.89
CA ASP A 212 -16.41 0.39 -17.22
C ASP A 212 -17.48 0.23 -16.12
N ASN A 213 -17.15 0.62 -14.88
CA ASN A 213 -18.05 0.56 -13.73
C ASN A 213 -18.53 1.95 -13.26
N GLU A 214 -18.57 2.95 -14.16
CA GLU A 214 -19.07 4.30 -13.85
C GLU A 214 -18.42 4.89 -12.59
N HIS A 215 -17.13 4.58 -12.36
CA HIS A 215 -16.36 4.97 -11.19
C HIS A 215 -17.01 4.55 -9.85
N PHE A 216 -17.82 3.51 -9.86
CA PHE A 216 -18.58 3.01 -8.71
C PHE A 216 -19.39 4.10 -7.99
N GLY A 217 -19.90 5.08 -8.76
CA GLY A 217 -20.69 6.21 -8.27
C GLY A 217 -19.86 7.39 -7.72
N MET A 218 -18.54 7.30 -7.72
CA MET A 218 -17.67 8.43 -7.37
C MET A 218 -17.52 9.38 -8.56
N ALA A 219 -17.56 10.69 -8.30
CA ALA A 219 -17.38 11.66 -9.38
C ALA A 219 -15.95 11.62 -9.94
N PRO A 220 -15.77 11.53 -11.26
CA PRO A 220 -14.42 11.44 -11.86
C PRO A 220 -13.46 12.55 -11.44
N VAL A 221 -13.98 13.76 -11.20
CA VAL A 221 -13.19 14.94 -10.81
C VAL A 221 -12.56 14.82 -9.40
N GLN A 222 -12.96 13.86 -8.58
CA GLN A 222 -12.35 13.62 -7.26
C GLN A 222 -11.35 12.45 -7.26
N ILE A 223 -11.11 11.84 -8.44
CA ILE A 223 -10.16 10.73 -8.59
C ILE A 223 -8.93 11.21 -9.36
N TRP A 224 -7.76 11.03 -8.80
CA TRP A 224 -6.47 11.26 -9.45
C TRP A 224 -5.75 9.94 -9.63
N LEU A 225 -5.47 9.56 -10.88
CA LEU A 225 -4.61 8.43 -11.20
C LEU A 225 -3.18 8.95 -11.43
N LEU A 226 -2.26 8.58 -10.57
CA LEU A 226 -0.86 8.92 -10.71
C LEU A 226 -0.06 7.71 -11.20
N ARG A 227 0.77 7.94 -12.21
CA ARG A 227 1.70 6.95 -12.75
C ARG A 227 3.07 7.60 -12.92
N PRO A 228 4.15 7.02 -12.35
CA PRO A 228 5.49 7.52 -12.58
C PRO A 228 5.84 7.47 -14.07
N SER A 229 6.46 8.53 -14.54
CA SER A 229 6.89 8.62 -15.94
C SER A 229 8.17 7.85 -16.22
N THR A 230 8.89 7.43 -15.18
CA THR A 230 10.27 6.96 -15.30
C THR A 230 10.49 5.69 -14.49
N ASP A 231 10.92 4.65 -15.20
CA ASP A 231 11.63 3.54 -14.59
C ASP A 231 13.11 3.92 -14.49
N VAL A 232 13.83 3.38 -13.52
CA VAL A 232 15.25 3.64 -13.32
C VAL A 232 16.08 2.53 -13.97
N PRO A 233 17.20 2.86 -14.64
CA PRO A 233 18.05 1.86 -15.24
C PRO A 233 18.70 0.96 -14.19
N CYS A 234 18.90 -0.30 -14.55
CA CYS A 234 19.64 -1.28 -13.77
C CYS A 234 21.15 -1.14 -13.99
N PHE A 235 21.94 -1.61 -13.04
CA PHE A 235 23.40 -1.61 -13.08
C PHE A 235 23.96 -3.02 -12.94
N THR A 236 25.06 -3.29 -13.61
CA THR A 236 25.67 -4.64 -13.68
C THR A 236 26.88 -4.82 -12.78
N ASP A 237 27.46 -3.73 -12.29
CA ASP A 237 28.68 -3.79 -11.47
C ASP A 237 28.78 -2.63 -10.46
N TYR A 238 29.79 -2.71 -9.59
CA TYR A 238 30.07 -1.68 -8.58
C TYR A 238 30.54 -0.33 -9.15
N THR A 239 30.86 -0.25 -10.45
CA THR A 239 31.20 1.02 -11.11
C THR A 239 29.98 1.75 -11.64
N ALA A 240 28.78 1.21 -11.39
CA ALA A 240 27.50 1.67 -11.89
C ALA A 240 27.44 1.70 -13.43
N LYS A 241 27.89 0.63 -14.08
CA LYS A 241 27.64 0.44 -15.51
C LYS A 241 26.18 0.12 -15.74
N ILE A 242 25.52 0.95 -16.56
CA ILE A 242 24.12 0.73 -16.93
C ILE A 242 23.99 -0.57 -17.69
N PHE A 243 23.03 -1.39 -17.30
CA PHE A 243 22.76 -2.64 -17.98
C PHE A 243 22.19 -2.38 -19.38
N VAL A 244 22.78 -2.97 -20.39
CA VAL A 244 22.34 -2.94 -21.79
C VAL A 244 21.83 -4.34 -22.13
N ASP A 245 20.66 -4.44 -22.73
CA ASP A 245 20.09 -5.73 -23.16
C ASP A 245 21.06 -6.42 -24.16
N PRO A 246 21.50 -7.65 -23.88
CA PRO A 246 22.43 -8.36 -24.75
C PRO A 246 21.81 -8.68 -26.13
N ASP A 247 20.51 -8.88 -26.20
CA ASP A 247 19.79 -9.24 -27.44
C ASP A 247 19.35 -7.99 -28.23
N ASP A 248 19.13 -6.86 -27.54
CA ASP A 248 18.75 -5.59 -28.16
C ASP A 248 19.50 -4.42 -27.54
N ARG A 249 20.62 -4.09 -28.11
CA ARG A 249 21.52 -3.03 -27.61
C ARG A 249 20.94 -1.62 -27.63
N THR A 250 19.72 -1.46 -28.14
CA THR A 250 18.98 -0.19 -28.06
C THR A 250 18.09 -0.11 -26.83
N LYS A 251 18.06 -1.17 -26.02
CA LYS A 251 17.29 -1.22 -24.78
C LYS A 251 18.19 -1.14 -23.56
N LEU A 252 17.84 -0.23 -22.66
CA LEU A 252 18.38 -0.18 -21.30
C LEU A 252 17.30 -0.72 -20.35
N PRO A 253 17.42 -1.98 -19.91
CA PRO A 253 16.49 -2.56 -18.95
C PRO A 253 16.37 -1.69 -17.71
N SER A 254 15.15 -1.48 -17.28
CA SER A 254 14.81 -0.57 -16.20
C SER A 254 13.70 -1.16 -15.33
N ILE A 255 13.69 -0.81 -14.08
CA ILE A 255 12.64 -1.20 -13.13
C ILE A 255 11.90 0.03 -12.60
N ALA A 256 10.73 -0.20 -12.03
CA ALA A 256 10.01 0.85 -11.33
C ALA A 256 10.87 1.45 -10.21
N ASN A 257 10.86 2.78 -10.07
CA ASN A 257 11.67 3.53 -9.09
C ASN A 257 11.23 3.34 -7.62
N GLY A 258 10.48 2.26 -7.33
CA GLY A 258 9.83 2.08 -6.04
C GLY A 258 8.66 3.03 -5.85
N ASP A 259 7.85 2.77 -4.82
CA ASP A 259 6.66 3.58 -4.54
C ASP A 259 6.98 4.93 -3.85
N GLY A 260 8.17 5.09 -3.29
CA GLY A 260 8.62 6.37 -2.73
C GLY A 260 8.71 7.52 -3.74
N CYS A 261 8.84 7.22 -5.04
CA CYS A 261 8.83 8.23 -6.10
C CYS A 261 7.49 9.01 -6.20
N PHE A 262 6.41 8.48 -5.63
CA PHE A 262 5.12 9.15 -5.63
C PHE A 262 5.11 10.44 -4.80
N HIS A 263 5.96 10.59 -3.80
CA HIS A 263 6.05 11.85 -3.06
C HIS A 263 6.52 13.00 -3.97
N ALA A 264 7.53 12.74 -4.81
CA ALA A 264 7.96 13.71 -5.81
C ALA A 264 6.87 13.98 -6.86
N LEU A 265 6.19 12.94 -7.33
CA LEU A 265 5.11 13.08 -8.31
C LEU A 265 3.91 13.86 -7.76
N ILE A 266 3.51 13.63 -6.51
CA ILE A 266 2.48 14.41 -5.82
C ILE A 266 2.89 15.89 -5.71
N HIS A 267 4.18 16.16 -5.47
CA HIS A 267 4.71 17.52 -5.43
C HIS A 267 4.65 18.19 -6.81
N GLU A 268 5.16 17.54 -7.85
CA GLU A 268 5.20 18.03 -9.22
C GLU A 268 3.81 18.33 -9.80
N THR A 269 2.82 17.50 -9.48
CA THR A 269 1.43 17.69 -9.93
C THR A 269 0.70 18.80 -9.18
N GLY A 270 1.25 19.31 -8.08
CA GLY A 270 0.64 20.37 -7.28
C GLY A 270 -0.60 19.94 -6.49
N LEU A 271 -0.90 18.65 -6.40
CA LEU A 271 -2.10 18.10 -5.74
C LEU A 271 -2.26 18.53 -4.29
N VAL A 272 -1.16 18.68 -3.57
CA VAL A 272 -1.19 19.13 -2.16
C VAL A 272 -1.85 20.50 -2.03
N ASN A 273 -1.59 21.42 -2.96
CA ASN A 273 -2.19 22.75 -2.94
C ASN A 273 -3.71 22.69 -3.28
N GLU A 274 -4.11 21.78 -4.17
CA GLU A 274 -5.53 21.58 -4.47
C GLU A 274 -6.28 20.99 -3.28
N TRP A 275 -5.69 20.01 -2.59
CA TRP A 275 -6.27 19.43 -1.39
C TRP A 275 -6.40 20.42 -0.23
N GLU A 276 -5.41 21.32 -0.06
CA GLU A 276 -5.48 22.41 0.91
C GLU A 276 -6.70 23.33 0.65
N LYS A 277 -6.93 23.73 -0.62
CA LYS A 277 -8.10 24.53 -1.02
C LYS A 277 -9.44 23.83 -0.71
N LEU A 278 -9.46 22.49 -0.76
CA LEU A 278 -10.62 21.70 -0.36
C LEU A 278 -10.79 21.62 1.16
N GLY A 279 -9.80 22.09 1.94
CA GLY A 279 -9.80 22.06 3.39
C GLY A 279 -9.45 20.70 3.97
N ILE A 280 -8.66 19.93 3.24
CA ILE A 280 -8.06 18.68 3.73
C ILE A 280 -7.01 19.00 4.80
N GLU A 281 -7.02 18.24 5.88
CA GLU A 281 -6.09 18.35 6.99
C GLU A 281 -5.12 17.17 7.05
N TYR A 282 -5.54 16.01 6.55
CA TYR A 282 -4.78 14.75 6.63
C TYR A 282 -4.72 14.04 5.29
N LEU A 283 -3.62 13.32 5.07
CA LEU A 283 -3.46 12.34 3.99
C LEU A 283 -3.42 10.94 4.58
N TYR A 284 -4.27 10.05 4.10
CA TYR A 284 -4.31 8.66 4.51
C TYR A 284 -3.77 7.78 3.38
N PHE A 285 -2.54 7.30 3.55
CA PHE A 285 -1.90 6.36 2.63
C PHE A 285 -2.20 4.94 3.08
N PHE A 286 -2.58 4.08 2.14
CA PHE A 286 -2.90 2.67 2.42
C PHE A 286 -2.67 1.77 1.19
N GLU A 287 -2.58 0.46 1.43
CA GLU A 287 -2.24 -0.53 0.40
C GLU A 287 -3.42 -1.03 -0.41
N GLY A 288 -3.10 -1.63 -1.58
CA GLY A 288 -4.04 -2.07 -2.60
C GLY A 288 -5.02 -3.16 -2.19
N ALA A 289 -4.70 -4.01 -1.22
CA ALA A 289 -5.57 -5.11 -0.80
C ALA A 289 -5.47 -5.36 0.72
N ASN A 290 -6.25 -4.61 1.50
CA ASN A 290 -6.48 -4.84 2.93
C ASN A 290 -7.96 -4.66 3.24
N SER A 291 -8.68 -5.73 3.57
CA SER A 291 -10.12 -5.68 3.84
C SER A 291 -10.52 -4.86 5.07
N LEU A 292 -9.57 -4.54 5.96
CA LEU A 292 -9.77 -3.75 7.18
C LEU A 292 -9.16 -2.34 7.13
N ALA A 293 -8.71 -1.88 5.96
CA ALA A 293 -7.96 -0.62 5.81
C ALA A 293 -8.65 0.62 6.41
N PHE A 294 -9.99 0.70 6.34
CA PHE A 294 -10.74 1.88 6.82
C PHE A 294 -11.09 1.85 8.30
N GLN A 295 -10.97 0.68 8.93
CA GLN A 295 -11.41 0.52 10.33
C GLN A 295 -10.50 1.26 11.31
N ALA A 296 -9.22 1.39 10.99
CA ALA A 296 -8.23 2.07 11.84
C ALA A 296 -8.26 3.60 11.72
N LEU A 297 -8.85 4.17 10.66
CA LEU A 297 -8.76 5.60 10.34
C LEU A 297 -9.19 6.53 11.49
N PRO A 298 -10.36 6.38 12.15
CA PRO A 298 -10.74 7.27 13.24
C PRO A 298 -9.75 7.21 14.41
N TYR A 299 -9.19 6.05 14.70
CA TYR A 299 -8.23 5.85 15.79
C TYR A 299 -6.87 6.49 15.49
N MET A 300 -6.42 6.43 14.23
CA MET A 300 -5.22 7.12 13.79
C MET A 300 -5.38 8.65 13.86
N ILE A 301 -6.53 9.17 13.46
CA ILE A 301 -6.82 10.61 13.57
C ILE A 301 -6.81 11.04 15.05
N TYR A 302 -7.46 10.26 15.93
CA TYR A 302 -7.47 10.56 17.37
C TYR A 302 -6.06 10.57 17.96
N ALA A 303 -5.26 9.54 17.68
CA ALA A 303 -3.89 9.46 18.18
C ALA A 303 -3.04 10.64 17.67
N SER A 304 -3.21 11.03 16.40
CA SER A 304 -2.51 12.19 15.84
C SER A 304 -2.90 13.49 16.51
N ILE A 305 -4.18 13.66 16.90
CA ILE A 305 -4.64 14.85 17.64
C ILE A 305 -4.13 14.81 19.08
N ARG A 306 -4.27 13.67 19.78
CA ARG A 306 -3.90 13.52 21.20
C ARG A 306 -2.40 13.75 21.43
N ASP A 307 -1.57 13.19 20.56
CA ASP A 307 -0.12 13.15 20.71
C ASP A 307 0.59 14.18 19.80
N GLU A 308 -0.16 15.07 19.16
CA GLU A 308 0.33 16.12 18.23
C GLU A 308 1.24 15.55 17.12
N LEU A 309 0.88 14.39 16.56
CA LEU A 309 1.69 13.72 15.57
C LEU A 309 1.53 14.36 14.19
N VAL A 310 2.65 14.61 13.53
CA VAL A 310 2.68 15.07 12.13
C VAL A 310 2.68 13.91 11.14
N LEU A 311 3.16 12.73 11.59
CA LEU A 311 3.15 11.47 10.86
C LEU A 311 2.83 10.34 11.84
N ASN A 312 1.85 9.53 11.51
CA ASN A 312 1.36 8.44 12.33
C ASN A 312 1.27 7.17 11.50
N TYR A 313 2.03 6.14 11.88
CA TYR A 313 1.96 4.83 11.25
C TYR A 313 0.95 3.94 11.94
N LEU A 314 0.28 3.07 11.18
CA LEU A 314 -0.53 2.00 11.73
C LEU A 314 0.32 0.74 11.88
N ALA A 315 0.33 0.18 13.08
CA ALA A 315 1.04 -1.06 13.37
C ALA A 315 0.16 -2.05 14.14
N VAL A 316 0.50 -3.32 14.02
CA VAL A 316 -0.19 -4.44 14.68
C VAL A 316 0.82 -5.37 15.38
N PRO A 317 0.39 -6.18 16.37
CA PRO A 317 1.26 -7.18 16.98
C PRO A 317 1.89 -8.10 15.92
N ARG A 318 3.18 -8.40 16.10
CA ARG A 318 4.00 -9.22 15.20
C ARG A 318 4.73 -10.29 15.99
N LYS A 319 4.83 -11.50 15.46
CA LYS A 319 5.67 -12.54 16.04
C LYS A 319 7.12 -12.43 15.55
N PRO A 320 8.14 -12.79 16.34
CA PRO A 320 9.51 -12.86 15.85
C PRO A 320 9.62 -13.78 14.63
N GLY A 321 10.37 -13.35 13.61
CA GLY A 321 10.52 -14.11 12.36
C GLY A 321 9.30 -14.11 11.43
N GLU A 322 8.22 -13.41 11.76
CA GLU A 322 7.08 -13.24 10.87
C GLU A 322 7.49 -12.46 9.61
N LYS A 323 7.03 -12.93 8.43
CA LYS A 323 7.34 -12.34 7.12
C LYS A 323 6.53 -11.05 6.87
N THR A 324 6.64 -10.12 7.80
CA THR A 324 6.07 -8.77 7.72
C THR A 324 7.11 -7.75 8.11
N ASP A 325 7.08 -6.59 7.47
CA ASP A 325 7.96 -5.48 7.79
C ASP A 325 7.72 -5.01 9.23
N ALA A 326 8.77 -4.57 9.90
CA ALA A 326 8.69 -4.16 11.30
C ALA A 326 8.92 -2.66 11.48
N MET A 327 8.17 -2.05 12.38
CA MET A 327 8.39 -0.67 12.79
C MET A 327 9.52 -0.61 13.80
N VAL A 328 10.55 0.16 13.48
CA VAL A 328 11.76 0.32 14.29
C VAL A 328 12.05 1.80 14.50
N LYS A 329 12.37 2.15 15.72
CA LYS A 329 12.86 3.48 16.08
C LYS A 329 14.38 3.45 16.05
N LEU A 330 14.98 4.31 15.24
CA LEU A 330 16.42 4.44 15.08
C LEU A 330 16.89 5.79 15.63
N ASN A 331 17.97 5.78 16.42
CA ASN A 331 18.51 6.96 17.08
C ASN A 331 20.00 7.13 16.75
N ALA A 332 20.41 8.32 16.37
CA ALA A 332 21.82 8.68 16.17
C ALA A 332 22.05 10.17 16.44
N ASN A 333 23.01 10.50 17.30
CA ASN A 333 23.47 11.88 17.53
C ASN A 333 22.33 12.91 17.67
N MET A 334 21.33 12.63 18.52
CA MET A 334 20.11 13.43 18.74
C MET A 334 19.14 13.49 17.54
N HIS A 335 19.36 12.69 16.53
CA HIS A 335 18.38 12.44 15.47
C HIS A 335 17.62 11.15 15.76
N GLU A 336 16.32 11.22 15.63
CA GLU A 336 15.43 10.08 15.78
C GLU A 336 14.62 9.92 14.50
N VAL A 337 14.50 8.68 14.01
CA VAL A 337 13.62 8.37 12.89
C VAL A 337 12.84 7.09 13.16
N MET A 338 11.59 7.06 12.77
CA MET A 338 10.74 5.87 12.77
C MET A 338 10.72 5.29 11.36
N VAL A 339 11.13 4.05 11.19
CA VAL A 339 11.21 3.41 9.88
C VAL A 339 10.47 2.08 9.87
N SER A 340 9.95 1.71 8.70
CA SER A 340 9.48 0.37 8.40
C SER A 340 10.64 -0.39 7.76
N LEU A 341 11.18 -1.40 8.45
CA LEU A 341 12.26 -2.25 7.95
C LEU A 341 11.67 -3.54 7.38
N GLU A 342 12.17 -3.91 6.20
CA GLU A 342 11.79 -5.16 5.54
C GLU A 342 12.20 -6.38 6.34
N HIS A 343 11.33 -7.38 6.37
CA HIS A 343 11.57 -8.61 7.11
C HIS A 343 12.83 -9.34 6.65
N GLU A 344 13.20 -9.27 5.36
CA GLU A 344 14.40 -9.90 4.81
C GLU A 344 15.70 -9.35 5.40
N CYS A 345 15.74 -8.05 5.72
CA CYS A 345 16.94 -7.41 6.27
C CYS A 345 16.81 -7.04 7.75
N LEU A 346 15.64 -7.23 8.37
CA LEU A 346 15.33 -6.77 9.72
C LEU A 346 16.35 -7.26 10.75
N ASP A 347 16.60 -8.57 10.80
CA ASP A 347 17.50 -9.17 11.79
C ASP A 347 18.93 -8.64 11.65
N GLU A 348 19.42 -8.51 10.43
CA GLU A 348 20.74 -7.96 10.14
C GLU A 348 20.84 -6.48 10.54
N VAL A 349 19.85 -5.67 10.14
CA VAL A 349 19.83 -4.23 10.46
C VAL A 349 19.74 -3.99 11.96
N LEU A 350 18.92 -4.74 12.67
CA LEU A 350 18.82 -4.65 14.14
C LEU A 350 20.19 -4.91 14.80
N LYS A 351 20.92 -5.94 14.35
CA LYS A 351 22.26 -6.27 14.86
C LYS A 351 23.30 -5.19 14.53
N ILE A 352 23.27 -4.63 13.34
CA ILE A 352 24.11 -3.49 12.93
C ILE A 352 23.82 -2.26 13.80
N CYS A 353 22.56 -2.06 14.18
CA CYS A 353 22.10 -0.95 15.03
C CYS A 353 22.15 -1.28 16.53
N ALA A 354 23.15 -2.02 16.95
CA ALA A 354 23.44 -2.36 18.37
C ALA A 354 22.35 -3.18 19.10
N PHE A 355 21.31 -3.63 18.43
CA PHE A 355 20.31 -4.53 18.99
C PHE A 355 20.71 -5.98 18.76
N THR A 356 21.66 -6.47 19.59
CA THR A 356 22.42 -7.71 19.39
C THR A 356 21.59 -8.98 19.28
N LYS A 357 20.38 -9.00 19.86
CA LYS A 357 19.48 -10.16 19.83
C LYS A 357 18.70 -10.27 18.49
N GLY A 358 18.76 -9.22 17.67
CA GLY A 358 18.04 -9.21 16.38
C GLY A 358 16.53 -9.40 16.56
N ASP A 359 15.89 -10.07 15.60
CA ASP A 359 14.45 -10.35 15.56
C ASP A 359 14.08 -11.67 16.27
N SER A 360 14.76 -12.02 17.38
CA SER A 360 14.52 -13.27 18.10
C SER A 360 13.82 -13.10 19.46
N ILE A 361 13.55 -11.86 19.87
CA ILE A 361 12.95 -11.57 21.17
C ILE A 361 11.44 -11.52 21.06
N CYS A 362 10.75 -12.09 22.06
CA CYS A 362 9.33 -11.90 22.29
C CYS A 362 9.05 -11.43 23.73
N ASP A 363 7.89 -10.79 23.89
CA ASP A 363 7.31 -10.49 25.21
C ASP A 363 6.65 -11.74 25.84
N GLU A 364 5.98 -11.56 26.99
CA GLU A 364 5.26 -12.64 27.69
C GLU A 364 4.11 -13.22 26.86
N ASP A 365 3.52 -12.44 25.97
CA ASP A 365 2.44 -12.86 25.07
C ASP A 365 2.96 -13.49 23.77
N GLY A 366 4.28 -13.59 23.58
CA GLY A 366 4.92 -14.16 22.40
C GLY A 366 5.06 -13.22 21.20
N TYR A 367 4.87 -11.91 21.40
CA TYR A 367 5.03 -10.90 20.35
C TYR A 367 6.41 -10.24 20.37
N SER A 368 6.88 -9.87 19.19
CA SER A 368 8.09 -9.09 19.02
C SER A 368 7.91 -7.67 19.57
N PRO A 369 8.93 -7.06 20.20
CA PRO A 369 8.91 -5.66 20.58
C PRO A 369 8.86 -4.70 19.37
N PHE A 370 9.12 -5.22 18.17
CA PHE A 370 9.03 -4.50 16.91
C PHE A 370 7.72 -4.88 16.19
N PRO A 371 6.67 -4.05 16.27
CA PRO A 371 5.36 -4.37 15.71
C PRO A 371 5.39 -4.40 14.17
N ALA A 372 4.47 -5.14 13.58
CA ALA A 372 4.32 -5.19 12.14
C ALA A 372 3.87 -3.83 11.56
N SER A 373 4.55 -3.40 10.51
CA SER A 373 4.10 -2.30 9.66
C SER A 373 2.93 -2.76 8.80
N THR A 374 1.84 -2.01 8.82
CA THR A 374 0.72 -2.25 7.89
C THR A 374 0.86 -1.47 6.59
N HIS A 375 1.97 -0.75 6.40
CA HIS A 375 2.22 0.20 5.31
C HIS A 375 1.14 1.28 5.18
N THR A 376 0.38 1.48 6.24
CA THR A 376 -0.64 2.51 6.34
C THR A 376 -0.10 3.66 7.17
N MET A 377 -0.29 4.88 6.69
CA MET A 377 0.15 6.08 7.41
C MET A 377 -0.82 7.24 7.25
N LEU A 378 -0.95 8.03 8.30
CA LEU A 378 -1.69 9.27 8.33
C LEU A 378 -0.71 10.43 8.48
N VAL A 379 -0.74 11.38 7.55
CA VAL A 379 0.20 12.51 7.51
C VAL A 379 -0.57 13.81 7.58
N VAL A 380 -0.11 14.77 8.39
CA VAL A 380 -0.67 16.12 8.44
C VAL A 380 -0.30 16.85 7.14
N LEU A 381 -1.32 17.33 6.41
CA LEU A 381 -1.14 17.94 5.08
C LEU A 381 -0.19 19.13 5.10
N GLU A 382 -0.27 19.99 6.11
CA GLU A 382 0.60 21.18 6.21
C GLU A 382 2.08 20.79 6.31
N THR A 383 2.39 19.86 7.22
CA THR A 383 3.77 19.34 7.36
C THR A 383 4.24 18.65 6.09
N TYR A 384 3.37 17.82 5.47
CA TYR A 384 3.70 17.15 4.22
C TYR A 384 4.04 18.14 3.11
N ARG A 385 3.24 19.21 2.94
CA ARG A 385 3.48 20.28 1.99
C ARG A 385 4.83 20.97 2.23
N GLU A 386 5.16 21.28 3.49
CA GLU A 386 6.42 21.90 3.87
C GLU A 386 7.61 20.98 3.50
N VAL A 387 7.51 19.70 3.84
CA VAL A 387 8.54 18.71 3.52
C VAL A 387 8.74 18.60 2.01
N LEU A 388 7.67 18.47 1.24
CA LEU A 388 7.76 18.40 -0.23
C LEU A 388 8.36 19.66 -0.85
N LYS A 389 7.99 20.86 -0.38
CA LYS A 389 8.58 22.12 -0.85
C LYS A 389 10.09 22.19 -0.59
N ARG A 390 10.56 21.63 0.52
CA ARG A 390 11.97 21.63 0.90
C ARG A 390 12.79 20.59 0.15
N THR A 391 12.23 19.39 -0.09
CA THR A 391 12.96 18.21 -0.56
C THR A 391 12.62 17.83 -2.01
N GLY A 392 11.60 18.45 -2.61
CA GLY A 392 11.03 17.97 -3.88
C GLY A 392 10.32 16.63 -3.77
N GLY A 393 10.17 16.08 -2.56
CA GLY A 393 9.62 14.73 -2.34
C GLY A 393 10.63 13.61 -2.64
N GLU A 394 11.91 13.94 -2.83
CA GLU A 394 12.96 12.92 -3.02
C GLU A 394 13.28 12.21 -1.71
N LEU A 395 13.19 10.88 -1.73
CA LEU A 395 13.53 10.00 -0.61
C LEU A 395 14.90 9.35 -0.79
N PRO A 396 15.56 8.95 0.30
CA PRO A 396 16.71 8.06 0.23
C PRO A 396 16.38 6.78 -0.53
N THR A 397 17.36 6.29 -1.29
CA THR A 397 17.21 5.06 -2.06
C THR A 397 18.00 3.92 -1.44
N THR A 398 17.48 2.70 -1.58
CA THR A 398 18.13 1.44 -1.18
C THR A 398 18.40 0.60 -2.42
N LEU A 399 19.51 -0.15 -2.43
CA LEU A 399 19.81 -1.10 -3.49
C LEU A 399 18.93 -2.33 -3.34
N MET A 400 18.28 -2.71 -4.44
CA MET A 400 17.50 -3.94 -4.53
C MET A 400 18.04 -4.80 -5.69
N PRO A 401 18.28 -6.11 -5.48
CA PRO A 401 18.49 -7.03 -6.57
C PRO A 401 17.24 -7.06 -7.43
N THR A 402 17.41 -7.08 -8.75
CA THR A 402 16.28 -7.18 -9.69
C THR A 402 15.89 -8.65 -9.81
N PRO A 403 14.65 -9.03 -9.50
CA PRO A 403 14.18 -10.38 -9.75
C PRO A 403 14.16 -10.63 -11.25
N SER A 404 14.88 -11.66 -11.67
CA SER A 404 14.88 -12.30 -13.00
C SER A 404 14.90 -11.40 -14.24
N LEU A 405 16.10 -11.16 -14.69
CA LEU A 405 16.42 -11.50 -16.07
C LEU A 405 16.91 -12.95 -15.98
N GLU A 406 16.16 -13.92 -16.52
CA GLU A 406 16.61 -15.32 -16.61
C GLU A 406 18.00 -15.34 -17.20
N GLN A 407 18.96 -15.84 -16.44
CA GLN A 407 20.35 -15.87 -16.85
C GLN A 407 20.90 -17.26 -16.83
N ASP A 408 21.46 -17.62 -17.97
CA ASP A 408 22.50 -18.62 -18.02
C ASP A 408 23.65 -18.25 -17.07
N GLN A 409 23.81 -19.10 -16.08
CA GLN A 409 24.83 -19.00 -15.04
C GLN A 409 26.23 -18.86 -15.65
N LYS A 410 26.88 -17.74 -15.43
CA LYS A 410 28.31 -17.63 -15.08
C LYS A 410 28.77 -16.17 -15.08
N GLN A 411 29.04 -15.63 -13.90
CA GLN A 411 29.96 -14.51 -13.67
C GLN A 411 29.41 -13.08 -13.45
N PHE A 412 28.12 -12.80 -13.32
CA PHE A 412 27.70 -11.43 -13.03
C PHE A 412 26.88 -11.35 -11.74
N MET A 413 27.12 -10.28 -10.96
CA MET A 413 26.18 -9.86 -9.94
C MET A 413 24.80 -9.70 -10.60
N GLU A 414 23.75 -10.13 -9.92
CA GLU A 414 22.39 -9.81 -10.37
C GLU A 414 22.29 -8.30 -10.57
N PRO A 415 21.68 -7.83 -11.68
CA PRO A 415 21.51 -6.41 -11.89
C PRO A 415 20.79 -5.79 -10.69
N VAL A 416 21.30 -4.66 -10.20
CA VAL A 416 20.72 -3.95 -9.05
C VAL A 416 20.18 -2.60 -9.49
N ALA A 417 19.15 -2.13 -8.82
CA ALA A 417 18.64 -0.78 -8.98
C ALA A 417 18.40 -0.11 -7.61
N ALA A 418 18.38 1.21 -7.59
CA ALA A 418 18.05 1.96 -6.40
C ALA A 418 16.57 2.28 -6.39
N ILE A 419 15.88 1.86 -5.36
CA ILE A 419 14.47 2.17 -5.15
C ILE A 419 14.27 2.96 -3.86
N SER A 420 13.18 3.70 -3.79
CA SER A 420 12.71 4.39 -2.59
C SER A 420 11.34 3.86 -2.17
N ARG A 421 11.01 3.97 -0.86
CA ARG A 421 9.78 3.44 -0.30
C ARG A 421 8.88 4.53 0.24
N LEU A 422 7.61 4.44 -0.07
CA LEU A 422 6.57 5.40 0.34
C LEU A 422 6.58 5.65 1.86
N THR A 423 6.77 4.61 2.65
CA THR A 423 6.76 4.69 4.12
C THR A 423 7.99 5.37 4.72
N GLU A 424 9.04 5.62 3.92
CA GLU A 424 10.28 6.26 4.40
C GLU A 424 10.22 7.79 4.45
N ILE A 425 9.06 8.39 4.28
CA ILE A 425 8.85 9.85 4.39
C ILE A 425 9.39 10.43 5.71
N SER A 426 9.39 9.65 6.79
CA SER A 426 9.96 10.03 8.10
C SER A 426 11.44 10.41 8.02
N THR A 427 12.19 9.80 7.10
CA THR A 427 13.65 10.01 6.96
C THR A 427 14.03 11.39 6.41
N ILE A 428 13.07 12.11 5.85
CA ILE A 428 13.28 13.47 5.31
C ILE A 428 12.59 14.55 6.13
N LEU A 429 12.07 14.22 7.30
CA LEU A 429 11.54 15.19 8.27
C LEU A 429 12.70 15.99 8.91
N ARG A 430 12.38 17.18 9.41
CA ARG A 430 13.31 17.90 10.29
C ARG A 430 13.34 17.25 11.68
N PRO A 431 14.40 17.43 12.49
CA PRO A 431 14.50 16.82 13.81
C PRO A 431 13.29 17.10 14.71
N GLU A 432 12.78 18.31 14.72
CA GLU A 432 11.59 18.71 15.48
C GLU A 432 10.31 18.04 14.99
N GLN A 433 10.19 17.79 13.68
CA GLN A 433 9.08 17.05 13.08
C GLN A 433 9.25 15.53 13.32
N ALA A 434 10.47 15.02 13.29
CA ALA A 434 10.76 13.62 13.55
C ALA A 434 10.38 13.19 14.98
N ALA A 435 10.50 14.11 15.96
CA ALA A 435 10.04 13.89 17.32
C ALA A 435 8.48 13.78 17.44
N GLN A 436 7.74 14.23 16.42
CA GLN A 436 6.27 14.15 16.32
C GLN A 436 5.82 13.00 15.40
N VAL A 437 6.64 11.97 15.24
CA VAL A 437 6.29 10.74 14.53
C VAL A 437 5.89 9.67 15.53
N GLY A 438 4.72 9.06 15.32
CA GLY A 438 4.22 8.06 16.23
C GLY A 438 3.57 6.86 15.54
N ILE A 439 3.02 5.98 16.37
CA ILE A 439 2.37 4.76 15.93
C ILE A 439 1.00 4.63 16.61
N THR A 440 -0.03 4.38 15.80
CA THR A 440 -1.29 3.82 16.29
C THR A 440 -1.16 2.31 16.32
N TYR A 441 -1.22 1.70 17.50
CA TYR A 441 -1.04 0.26 17.69
C TYR A 441 -2.38 -0.39 18.00
N MET A 442 -2.81 -1.31 17.13
CA MET A 442 -4.13 -1.95 17.20
C MET A 442 -4.02 -3.48 17.03
N GLU A 443 -5.01 -4.22 17.52
CA GLU A 443 -5.12 -5.65 17.25
C GLU A 443 -5.33 -5.87 15.73
N ALA A 444 -4.59 -6.83 15.14
CA ALA A 444 -4.66 -7.12 13.71
C ALA A 444 -6.09 -7.40 13.21
N LYS A 445 -6.92 -8.07 14.01
CA LYS A 445 -8.33 -8.37 13.68
C LYS A 445 -9.22 -7.12 13.44
N PHE A 446 -8.74 -5.91 13.77
CA PHE A 446 -9.43 -4.63 13.53
C PHE A 446 -8.77 -3.76 12.47
N ALA A 447 -7.52 -4.04 12.09
CA ALA A 447 -6.75 -3.09 11.31
C ALA A 447 -6.03 -3.71 10.11
N TYR A 448 -5.79 -5.04 10.12
CA TYR A 448 -4.85 -5.62 9.18
C TYR A 448 -5.26 -7.01 8.70
N ALA A 449 -5.72 -7.09 7.48
CA ALA A 449 -6.04 -8.34 6.79
C ALA A 449 -5.66 -8.20 5.30
N PRO A 450 -4.35 -8.13 4.98
CA PRO A 450 -3.87 -7.90 3.63
C PRO A 450 -3.84 -9.18 2.79
N VAL A 451 -3.67 -9.01 1.48
CA VAL A 451 -3.40 -10.10 0.54
C VAL A 451 -1.97 -9.95 0.02
N ARG A 452 -1.06 -10.80 0.51
CA ARG A 452 0.39 -10.75 0.21
C ARG A 452 0.99 -12.09 -0.19
N ALA A 453 0.27 -13.18 0.00
CA ALA A 453 0.73 -14.53 -0.26
C ALA A 453 -0.31 -15.30 -1.10
N PRO A 454 0.11 -16.30 -1.87
CA PRO A 454 -0.82 -17.20 -2.54
C PRO A 454 -1.62 -18.02 -1.52
N ASN A 455 -2.80 -18.50 -1.94
CA ASN A 455 -3.69 -19.31 -1.12
C ASN A 455 -3.16 -20.75 -0.95
N LYS A 456 -2.04 -20.88 -0.25
CA LYS A 456 -1.41 -22.16 0.07
C LYS A 456 -0.87 -22.11 1.49
N ALA A 457 -1.17 -23.17 2.28
CA ALA A 457 -0.42 -23.38 3.51
C ALA A 457 1.04 -23.65 3.14
N THR A 458 1.94 -22.86 3.70
CA THR A 458 3.38 -23.18 3.64
C THR A 458 3.64 -24.22 4.74
N THR A 459 4.17 -25.37 4.36
CA THR A 459 4.47 -26.51 5.25
C THR A 459 5.47 -26.19 6.37
N GLU A 460 6.06 -24.99 6.37
CA GLU A 460 7.19 -24.65 7.23
C GLU A 460 6.82 -23.86 8.50
N MET A 461 5.60 -23.31 8.64
CA MET A 461 5.25 -22.47 9.79
C MET A 461 3.78 -22.64 10.22
N THR A 462 3.54 -23.56 11.16
CA THR A 462 2.19 -23.87 11.66
C THR A 462 1.55 -22.75 12.51
N ASP A 463 2.31 -21.80 13.05
CA ASP A 463 1.84 -20.77 13.98
C ASP A 463 1.92 -19.33 13.48
N MET A 464 2.33 -19.12 12.22
CA MET A 464 2.47 -17.76 11.66
C MET A 464 1.23 -17.37 10.83
N PRO A 465 0.82 -16.09 10.86
CA PRO A 465 -0.29 -15.62 10.04
C PRO A 465 -0.02 -15.81 8.54
N VAL A 466 -0.99 -16.35 7.82
CA VAL A 466 -0.95 -16.42 6.35
C VAL A 466 -1.81 -15.29 5.80
N TYR A 467 -1.20 -14.32 5.13
CA TYR A 467 -1.87 -13.15 4.57
C TYR A 467 -2.26 -13.41 3.10
N CYS A 468 -3.34 -14.12 2.89
CA CYS A 468 -3.85 -14.46 1.55
C CYS A 468 -5.30 -14.03 1.37
N SER A 469 -5.86 -14.16 0.16
CA SER A 469 -7.23 -13.68 -0.11
C SER A 469 -8.29 -14.44 0.70
N ILE A 470 -8.07 -15.73 1.03
CA ILE A 470 -8.96 -16.49 1.90
C ILE A 470 -8.99 -15.93 3.31
N THR A 471 -7.81 -15.72 3.91
CA THR A 471 -7.70 -15.23 5.28
C THR A 471 -8.19 -13.80 5.42
N ALA A 472 -7.98 -12.95 4.39
CA ALA A 472 -8.49 -11.58 4.34
C ALA A 472 -10.03 -11.53 4.30
N GLU A 473 -10.67 -12.41 3.51
CA GLU A 473 -12.13 -12.54 3.46
C GLU A 473 -12.69 -13.02 4.79
N VAL A 474 -12.12 -14.08 5.36
CA VAL A 474 -12.55 -14.62 6.66
C VAL A 474 -12.35 -13.59 7.78
N ALA A 475 -11.29 -12.80 7.73
CA ALA A 475 -11.03 -11.72 8.68
C ALA A 475 -12.10 -10.61 8.61
N LEU A 476 -12.57 -10.25 7.41
CA LEU A 476 -13.68 -9.30 7.25
C LEU A 476 -14.96 -9.80 7.93
N TYR A 477 -15.33 -11.07 7.70
CA TYR A 477 -16.49 -11.66 8.37
C TYR A 477 -16.31 -11.76 9.88
N ALA A 478 -15.10 -12.11 10.34
CA ALA A 478 -14.75 -12.20 11.75
C ALA A 478 -14.80 -10.83 12.44
N PHE A 479 -14.38 -9.78 11.75
CA PHE A 479 -14.51 -8.39 12.23
C PHE A 479 -15.98 -8.07 12.54
N HIS A 480 -16.90 -8.27 11.59
CA HIS A 480 -18.31 -8.01 11.80
C HIS A 480 -18.93 -8.86 12.90
N ARG A 481 -18.56 -10.15 12.97
CA ARG A 481 -18.99 -11.06 14.06
C ARG A 481 -18.53 -10.56 15.43
N THR A 482 -17.28 -10.10 15.51
CA THR A 482 -16.68 -9.60 16.76
C THR A 482 -17.40 -8.34 17.24
N ILE A 483 -17.69 -7.40 16.35
CA ILE A 483 -18.42 -6.19 16.70
C ILE A 483 -19.85 -6.53 17.17
N LEU A 484 -20.58 -7.39 16.45
CA LEU A 484 -21.94 -7.76 16.86
C LEU A 484 -21.97 -8.44 18.24
N ARG A 485 -21.02 -9.32 18.54
CA ARG A 485 -20.90 -9.93 19.87
C ARG A 485 -20.57 -8.90 20.95
N SER A 486 -19.68 -7.94 20.65
CA SER A 486 -19.29 -6.90 21.61
C SER A 486 -20.43 -5.99 22.02
N ILE A 487 -21.44 -5.80 21.16
CA ILE A 487 -22.65 -5.03 21.47
C ILE A 487 -23.77 -5.88 22.10
N GLY A 488 -23.57 -7.21 22.23
CA GLY A 488 -24.50 -8.13 22.92
C GLY A 488 -25.37 -9.01 22.02
N CYS A 489 -25.14 -9.03 20.69
CA CYS A 489 -25.80 -9.98 19.79
C CYS A 489 -25.28 -11.41 19.99
N ARG A 490 -26.17 -12.39 19.82
CA ARG A 490 -25.82 -13.82 19.83
C ARG A 490 -25.46 -14.28 18.43
N VAL A 491 -24.17 -14.34 18.13
CA VAL A 491 -23.65 -14.82 16.85
C VAL A 491 -22.89 -16.11 17.11
N GLU A 492 -23.35 -17.21 16.53
CA GLU A 492 -22.67 -18.51 16.66
C GLU A 492 -21.31 -18.49 15.98
N GLU A 493 -20.42 -19.38 16.39
CA GLU A 493 -19.19 -19.65 15.67
C GLU A 493 -19.41 -20.71 14.59
N GLY A 494 -18.84 -20.47 13.42
CA GLY A 494 -18.80 -21.42 12.34
C GLY A 494 -17.92 -22.63 12.66
N ASP A 495 -18.20 -23.73 11.99
CA ASP A 495 -17.35 -24.91 12.05
C ASP A 495 -16.01 -24.61 11.38
N GLU A 496 -14.96 -25.20 11.91
CA GLU A 496 -13.63 -25.15 11.32
C GLU A 496 -13.62 -26.02 10.05
N LYS A 497 -13.11 -25.45 8.98
CA LYS A 497 -13.02 -26.13 7.66
C LYS A 497 -11.64 -25.89 7.07
N GLU A 498 -11.18 -26.89 6.34
CA GLU A 498 -9.91 -26.81 5.64
C GLU A 498 -10.09 -26.39 4.19
N TYR A 499 -9.33 -25.35 3.78
CA TYR A 499 -9.25 -24.89 2.40
C TYR A 499 -7.78 -24.66 2.02
N ASN A 500 -7.30 -25.37 1.00
CA ASN A 500 -5.90 -25.29 0.55
C ASN A 500 -4.87 -25.48 1.69
N GLY A 501 -5.18 -26.35 2.67
CA GLY A 501 -4.33 -26.62 3.84
C GLY A 501 -4.48 -25.59 4.99
N LEU A 502 -5.36 -24.60 4.84
CA LEU A 502 -5.62 -23.59 5.88
C LEU A 502 -6.87 -23.97 6.68
N GLN A 503 -6.74 -24.06 8.01
CA GLN A 503 -7.87 -24.28 8.92
C GLN A 503 -8.55 -22.93 9.23
N LEU A 504 -9.81 -22.78 8.81
CA LEU A 504 -10.53 -21.51 8.85
C LEU A 504 -11.97 -21.69 9.33
N LYS A 505 -12.52 -20.62 9.95
CA LYS A 505 -13.95 -20.52 10.34
C LYS A 505 -14.62 -19.43 9.51
N PRO A 506 -14.98 -19.69 8.25
CA PRO A 506 -15.49 -18.67 7.37
C PRO A 506 -16.88 -18.15 7.78
N ASN A 507 -17.73 -18.99 8.35
CA ASN A 507 -19.12 -18.68 8.67
C ASN A 507 -19.31 -18.15 10.11
N PRO A 508 -20.45 -17.46 10.38
CA PRO A 508 -21.40 -16.89 9.44
C PRO A 508 -20.81 -15.74 8.62
N ASN A 509 -21.27 -15.60 7.36
CA ASN A 509 -20.77 -14.58 6.45
C ASN A 509 -21.56 -13.29 6.67
N LEU A 510 -20.93 -12.31 7.30
CA LEU A 510 -21.55 -11.02 7.58
C LEU A 510 -20.85 -9.95 6.77
N VAL A 511 -21.57 -9.29 5.86
CA VAL A 511 -21.06 -8.19 5.06
C VAL A 511 -21.96 -6.97 5.23
N PHE A 512 -21.42 -5.93 5.83
CA PHE A 512 -22.12 -4.68 6.05
C PHE A 512 -21.49 -3.58 5.22
N HIS A 513 -22.29 -3.06 4.28
CA HIS A 513 -21.85 -1.97 3.44
C HIS A 513 -21.57 -0.71 4.30
N PRO A 514 -20.56 0.12 3.99
CA PRO A 514 -20.21 1.30 4.80
C PRO A 514 -21.32 2.34 4.91
N SER A 515 -22.31 2.34 4.00
CA SER A 515 -23.53 3.15 4.18
C SER A 515 -24.43 2.66 5.32
N PHE A 516 -24.34 1.39 5.72
CA PHE A 516 -25.08 0.85 6.86
C PHE A 516 -24.31 1.05 8.17
N CYS A 517 -23.08 0.53 8.26
CA CYS A 517 -22.21 0.67 9.42
C CYS A 517 -20.80 1.04 8.96
N LEU A 518 -20.33 2.20 9.36
CA LEU A 518 -18.98 2.71 9.07
C LEU A 518 -18.07 2.65 10.32
N THR A 519 -18.66 2.74 11.50
CA THR A 519 -18.00 2.80 12.81
C THR A 519 -18.64 1.81 13.78
N VAL A 520 -17.96 1.49 14.88
CA VAL A 520 -18.52 0.60 15.91
C VAL A 520 -19.77 1.20 16.56
N SER A 521 -19.83 2.53 16.71
CA SER A 521 -21.02 3.23 17.19
C SER A 521 -22.23 2.97 16.30
N ASP A 522 -22.06 2.87 14.98
CA ASP A 522 -23.16 2.60 14.06
C ASP A 522 -23.83 1.26 14.34
N TYR A 523 -23.07 0.24 14.72
CA TYR A 523 -23.67 -1.06 15.04
C TYR A 523 -24.60 -0.94 16.24
N ARG A 524 -24.24 -0.17 17.29
CA ARG A 524 -25.11 0.08 18.45
C ARG A 524 -26.39 0.82 18.04
N ASP A 525 -26.28 1.78 17.13
CA ASP A 525 -27.43 2.54 16.65
C ASP A 525 -28.35 1.72 15.74
N ARG A 526 -27.78 0.78 14.95
CA ARG A 526 -28.53 -0.03 13.99
C ARG A 526 -29.16 -1.29 14.60
N PHE A 527 -28.53 -1.89 15.60
CA PHE A 527 -29.04 -3.05 16.32
C PHE A 527 -29.65 -2.59 17.64
N GLN A 528 -30.96 -2.23 17.61
CA GLN A 528 -31.63 -1.57 18.71
C GLN A 528 -31.87 -2.43 19.97
N ASP A 529 -32.01 -3.75 19.79
CA ASP A 529 -32.15 -4.72 20.91
C ASP A 529 -31.18 -5.89 20.65
N PRO A 530 -29.86 -5.71 20.83
CA PRO A 530 -28.86 -6.70 20.52
C PRO A 530 -29.10 -8.09 21.14
N PRO A 531 -29.60 -8.23 22.40
CA PRO A 531 -29.91 -9.54 22.98
C PRO A 531 -30.98 -10.34 22.22
N GLN A 532 -31.85 -9.66 21.46
CA GLN A 532 -32.88 -10.29 20.62
C GLN A 532 -32.39 -10.62 19.20
N VAL A 533 -31.11 -10.39 18.93
CA VAL A 533 -30.49 -10.73 17.66
C VAL A 533 -29.70 -12.03 17.80
N TYR A 534 -30.16 -13.06 17.08
CA TYR A 534 -29.48 -14.36 16.97
C TYR A 534 -29.15 -14.65 15.52
N ILE A 535 -27.91 -15.03 15.26
CA ILE A 535 -27.40 -15.41 13.93
C ILE A 535 -26.74 -16.78 14.04
N SER A 536 -27.33 -17.76 13.32
CA SER A 536 -26.81 -19.15 13.32
C SER A 536 -25.48 -19.25 12.57
N LYS A 537 -24.69 -20.29 12.87
CA LYS A 537 -23.39 -20.54 12.26
C LYS A 537 -23.42 -20.71 10.72
N ARG A 538 -24.54 -21.07 10.12
CA ARG A 538 -24.69 -21.23 8.65
C ARG A 538 -25.25 -19.99 7.96
N SER A 539 -25.47 -18.91 8.70
CA SER A 539 -26.13 -17.74 8.15
C SER A 539 -25.23 -16.88 7.28
N THR A 540 -25.85 -16.22 6.30
CA THR A 540 -25.26 -15.14 5.51
C THR A 540 -26.12 -13.90 5.65
N MET A 541 -25.52 -12.75 5.97
CA MET A 541 -26.23 -11.49 6.10
C MET A 541 -25.50 -10.38 5.37
N VAL A 542 -26.18 -9.78 4.39
CA VAL A 542 -25.67 -8.64 3.61
C VAL A 542 -26.62 -7.47 3.82
N VAL A 543 -26.11 -6.31 4.28
CA VAL A 543 -26.93 -5.13 4.53
C VAL A 543 -26.31 -3.89 3.92
N ARG A 544 -27.09 -3.19 3.09
CA ARG A 544 -26.77 -1.89 2.51
C ARG A 544 -27.86 -0.87 2.86
N GLY A 545 -27.47 0.36 3.13
CA GLY A 545 -28.40 1.49 3.32
C GLY A 545 -28.44 2.04 4.73
N ARG A 546 -28.39 3.36 4.82
CA ARG A 546 -28.29 4.09 6.10
C ARG A 546 -29.53 3.95 7.00
N SER A 547 -30.69 3.76 6.40
CA SER A 547 -31.97 3.76 7.14
C SER A 547 -32.48 2.35 7.42
N VAL A 548 -31.58 1.36 7.53
CA VAL A 548 -31.93 0.00 7.98
C VAL A 548 -31.77 -0.07 9.50
N LEU A 549 -32.79 -0.55 10.20
CA LEU A 549 -32.80 -0.80 11.64
C LEU A 549 -33.16 -2.25 11.93
N ILE A 550 -32.38 -2.89 12.79
CA ILE A 550 -32.61 -4.28 13.21
C ILE A 550 -33.02 -4.26 14.68
N THR A 551 -34.31 -4.48 14.92
CA THR A 551 -34.87 -4.45 16.29
C THR A 551 -34.84 -5.80 16.96
N SER A 552 -35.12 -6.86 16.22
CA SER A 552 -34.94 -8.26 16.65
C SER A 552 -34.78 -9.12 15.42
N LEU A 553 -33.96 -10.13 15.49
CA LEU A 553 -33.72 -11.03 14.35
C LEU A 553 -33.29 -12.42 14.84
N HIS A 554 -34.00 -13.44 14.42
CA HIS A 554 -33.51 -14.81 14.51
C HIS A 554 -33.22 -15.29 13.09
N LEU A 555 -31.93 -15.28 12.69
CA LEU A 555 -31.51 -15.62 11.35
C LEU A 555 -30.91 -17.03 11.31
N ASP A 556 -31.51 -17.89 10.47
CA ASP A 556 -30.97 -19.21 10.12
C ASP A 556 -31.07 -19.42 8.61
N GLY A 557 -30.11 -18.90 7.87
CA GLY A 557 -30.09 -18.88 6.41
C GLY A 557 -29.53 -17.57 5.85
N CYS A 558 -30.03 -17.11 4.70
CA CYS A 558 -29.55 -15.90 4.03
C CYS A 558 -30.56 -14.77 4.04
N LEU A 559 -30.09 -13.58 4.51
CA LEU A 559 -30.79 -12.31 4.44
C LEU A 559 -29.96 -11.28 3.69
N SER A 560 -30.51 -10.70 2.64
CA SER A 560 -29.93 -9.58 1.93
C SER A 560 -30.88 -8.39 1.97
N VAL A 561 -30.39 -7.23 2.41
CA VAL A 561 -31.17 -5.99 2.54
C VAL A 561 -30.50 -4.89 1.77
N ASP A 562 -31.26 -4.22 0.92
CA ASP A 562 -30.83 -3.02 0.22
C ASP A 562 -31.86 -1.91 0.39
N CYS A 563 -31.44 -0.78 0.98
CA CYS A 563 -32.30 0.34 1.27
C CYS A 563 -31.71 1.62 0.65
N GLU A 564 -32.38 2.11 -0.38
CA GLU A 564 -32.01 3.37 -1.01
C GLU A 564 -32.24 4.58 -0.11
N GLU A 565 -31.62 5.68 -0.47
CA GLU A 565 -31.79 6.94 0.24
C GLU A 565 -33.24 7.43 0.18
N GLY A 566 -33.73 7.94 1.30
CA GLY A 566 -35.14 8.40 1.44
C GLY A 566 -36.10 7.30 1.89
N TYR A 567 -35.67 6.03 1.90
CA TYR A 567 -36.47 4.91 2.38
C TYR A 567 -36.01 4.43 3.75
N ASN A 568 -36.87 3.68 4.44
CA ASN A 568 -36.57 3.11 5.75
C ASN A 568 -36.95 1.63 5.77
N VAL A 569 -36.09 0.79 6.33
CA VAL A 569 -36.37 -0.62 6.56
C VAL A 569 -36.19 -0.95 8.03
N LYS A 570 -37.20 -1.62 8.61
CA LYS A 570 -37.17 -2.11 9.98
C LYS A 570 -37.28 -3.63 9.97
N ILE A 571 -36.25 -4.32 10.48
CA ILE A 571 -36.21 -5.78 10.50
C ILE A 571 -36.62 -6.27 11.89
N ARG A 572 -37.61 -7.17 11.91
CA ARG A 572 -38.08 -7.82 13.12
C ARG A 572 -38.60 -9.22 12.82
N GLY A 573 -38.21 -10.20 13.62
CA GLY A 573 -38.79 -11.54 13.59
C GLY A 573 -37.81 -12.66 13.33
N LYS A 574 -38.35 -13.80 12.90
CA LYS A 574 -37.56 -15.03 12.60
C LYS A 574 -37.53 -15.27 11.10
N LEU A 575 -36.33 -15.51 10.59
CA LEU A 575 -36.10 -15.91 9.20
C LEU A 575 -35.33 -17.24 9.16
N GLN A 576 -35.91 -18.20 8.46
CA GLN A 576 -35.27 -19.49 8.19
C GLN A 576 -35.44 -19.81 6.70
N ASN A 577 -34.34 -20.11 6.01
CA ASN A 577 -34.36 -20.52 4.59
C ASN A 577 -33.16 -21.42 4.26
N GLY A 578 -33.06 -21.86 3.00
CA GLY A 578 -31.98 -22.72 2.52
C GLY A 578 -30.57 -22.10 2.64
N GLY A 579 -30.49 -20.78 2.64
CA GLY A 579 -29.25 -20.01 2.84
C GLY A 579 -28.24 -20.16 1.69
N TRP A 580 -27.04 -19.70 1.98
CA TRP A 580 -25.88 -19.89 1.12
C TRP A 580 -24.87 -20.78 1.83
N GLU A 581 -24.10 -21.51 1.05
CA GLU A 581 -23.16 -22.48 1.57
C GLU A 581 -21.80 -22.29 0.92
N ILE A 582 -20.76 -22.24 1.74
CA ILE A 582 -19.38 -22.29 1.25
C ILE A 582 -19.03 -23.75 1.02
N ILE A 583 -18.73 -24.08 -0.23
CA ILE A 583 -18.33 -25.43 -0.66
C ILE A 583 -16.92 -25.37 -1.29
N PRO A 584 -16.12 -26.44 -1.16
CA PRO A 584 -14.84 -26.54 -1.86
C PRO A 584 -15.01 -26.31 -3.36
N ASP A 585 -14.04 -25.65 -3.98
CA ASP A 585 -13.98 -25.52 -5.43
C ASP A 585 -13.38 -26.78 -6.06
N ASP A 586 -13.65 -26.98 -7.35
CA ASP A 586 -13.14 -28.15 -8.06
C ASP A 586 -11.61 -28.12 -8.17
N PRO A 587 -10.88 -29.20 -7.88
CA PRO A 587 -9.45 -29.28 -8.07
C PRO A 587 -9.08 -28.96 -9.53
N GLY A 588 -8.31 -27.90 -9.75
CA GLY A 588 -7.91 -27.46 -11.07
C GLY A 588 -8.71 -26.28 -11.65
N SER A 589 -9.68 -25.74 -10.92
CA SER A 589 -10.31 -24.47 -11.26
C SER A 589 -9.28 -23.36 -11.20
N THR A 590 -8.98 -22.76 -12.35
CA THR A 590 -8.08 -21.59 -12.44
C THR A 590 -8.79 -20.27 -12.11
N ILE A 591 -10.11 -20.32 -11.93
CA ILE A 591 -10.97 -19.14 -11.82
C ILE A 591 -11.10 -18.66 -10.38
N ASN A 592 -10.99 -19.56 -9.40
CA ASN A 592 -11.18 -19.21 -8.01
C ASN A 592 -9.94 -19.49 -7.16
N MET A 593 -9.22 -18.42 -6.86
CA MET A 593 -8.00 -18.45 -6.06
C MET A 593 -8.23 -18.93 -4.62
N ARG A 594 -9.47 -18.90 -4.12
CA ARG A 594 -9.77 -19.15 -2.70
C ARG A 594 -9.94 -20.63 -2.37
N GLY A 595 -10.04 -21.50 -3.38
CA GLY A 595 -10.29 -22.94 -3.18
C GLY A 595 -11.68 -23.26 -2.64
N PHE A 596 -12.58 -22.26 -2.60
CA PHE A 596 -14.00 -22.44 -2.29
C PHE A 596 -14.87 -21.51 -3.13
N LYS A 597 -16.13 -21.85 -3.26
CA LYS A 597 -17.16 -21.05 -3.91
C LYS A 597 -18.40 -20.95 -3.04
N VAL A 598 -19.20 -19.92 -3.28
CA VAL A 598 -20.46 -19.71 -2.58
C VAL A 598 -21.59 -20.32 -3.40
N ASN A 599 -22.20 -21.39 -2.88
CA ASN A 599 -23.41 -22.00 -3.44
C ASN A 599 -24.64 -21.25 -2.92
N ARG A 600 -25.24 -20.42 -3.77
CA ARG A 600 -26.37 -19.54 -3.44
C ARG A 600 -27.70 -20.27 -3.62
N LYS A 601 -28.09 -21.10 -2.64
CA LYS A 601 -29.29 -21.95 -2.71
C LYS A 601 -30.59 -21.17 -2.57
N ASP A 602 -30.70 -20.33 -1.54
CA ASP A 602 -31.90 -19.57 -1.21
C ASP A 602 -31.57 -18.33 -0.42
N LYS A 603 -32.33 -17.25 -0.61
CA LYS A 603 -32.18 -16.00 0.14
C LYS A 603 -33.50 -15.26 0.32
N LYS A 604 -33.67 -14.57 1.44
CA LYS A 604 -34.65 -13.48 1.57
C LYS A 604 -33.98 -12.19 1.12
N TYR A 605 -34.55 -11.56 0.12
CA TYR A 605 -34.13 -10.24 -0.34
C TYR A 605 -35.17 -9.19 0.05
N ILE A 606 -34.74 -8.13 0.70
CA ILE A 606 -35.56 -6.97 1.07
C ILE A 606 -34.97 -5.77 0.33
N TYR A 607 -35.78 -5.15 -0.51
CA TYR A 607 -35.44 -3.94 -1.22
C TYR A 607 -36.40 -2.83 -0.86
N ALA A 608 -35.87 -1.64 -0.56
CA ALA A 608 -36.65 -0.42 -0.38
C ALA A 608 -36.05 0.70 -1.23
N GLY A 609 -36.75 1.08 -2.29
CA GLY A 609 -36.30 2.06 -3.28
C GLY A 609 -37.36 2.32 -4.35
N ASN A 610 -36.99 3.05 -5.41
CA ASN A 610 -37.87 3.48 -6.48
C ASN A 610 -38.26 2.38 -7.49
N SER A 611 -37.81 1.16 -7.35
CA SER A 611 -38.21 0.10 -8.31
C SER A 611 -39.66 -0.34 -8.09
N LEU A 612 -40.38 -0.62 -9.19
CA LEU A 612 -41.80 -0.94 -9.22
C LEU A 612 -42.20 -2.30 -8.61
N SER A 613 -41.37 -2.92 -7.79
CA SER A 613 -41.68 -4.16 -7.08
C SER A 613 -42.16 -3.88 -5.67
N PRO A 614 -43.34 -4.37 -5.27
CA PRO A 614 -43.88 -4.08 -3.92
C PRO A 614 -43.00 -4.74 -2.85
N CYS A 615 -42.57 -3.91 -1.92
CA CYS A 615 -41.87 -4.35 -0.72
C CYS A 615 -42.84 -5.14 0.18
N THR A 616 -42.58 -6.42 0.42
CA THR A 616 -43.27 -7.13 1.50
C THR A 616 -42.50 -6.86 2.79
N ILE A 617 -43.00 -5.88 3.56
CA ILE A 617 -42.58 -5.68 4.95
C ILE A 617 -43.19 -6.82 5.76
N MET A 618 -42.39 -7.68 6.36
CA MET A 618 -42.82 -8.57 7.42
C MET A 618 -42.39 -8.05 8.79
#